data_0efc678826e9c3bdb3c50373f55463ff
#
_entry.id   0efc678826e9c3bdb3c50373f55463ff
#
_cell.length_a   1.000
_cell.length_b   1.000
_cell.length_c   1.000
_cell.angle_alpha   90.00
_cell.angle_beta   90.00
_cell.angle_gamma   90.00
#
_symmetry.space_group_name_H-M   'P 1'
#
loop_
_entity.id
_entity.type
_entity.pdbx_description
1 polymer ?
#
loop_
_entity_poly.entity_id
_entity_poly.type
_entity_poly.pdbx_seq_one_letter_code
_entity_poly.pdbx_strand_id
1 'polypeptide(L)'
;MAMSGIAIPERVVDGELIQVGTHDNAHLLLDFGDARYAVVTTGFTMQRYKVPGIELYGTEGTIQMIGEDWGPAGYEMWQNSAGCWQIFEDPSRWPWSDGVRHIIECIETGTEPVITPQHAYHVLEIMLKSMESGETGQAIPIESTFSPPRFEGASTLGPGAHLVHDPGAAT
;
A
#
# COMPACT_ATOMS: atom_id res chain seq x y z
N MET A 1 -1.06 -5.84 15.40
CA MET A 1 -1.94 -6.99 15.69
C MET A 1 -2.51 -7.52 14.40
N ALA A 2 -2.63 -8.83 14.25
CA ALA A 2 -3.20 -9.40 13.03
C ALA A 2 -4.13 -10.57 13.31
N MET A 3 -5.04 -10.81 12.36
CA MET A 3 -5.74 -12.08 12.19
C MET A 3 -5.32 -12.64 10.84
N SER A 4 -4.77 -13.84 10.81
CA SER A 4 -4.31 -14.48 9.58
C SER A 4 -4.52 -15.99 9.64
N GLY A 5 -4.58 -16.62 8.49
CA GLY A 5 -4.82 -18.05 8.40
C GLY A 5 -4.86 -18.55 6.95
N ILE A 6 -5.15 -19.85 6.82
CA ILE A 6 -5.33 -20.51 5.53
C ILE A 6 -6.83 -20.58 5.25
N ALA A 7 -7.30 -19.79 4.28
CA ALA A 7 -8.71 -19.78 3.87
C ALA A 7 -8.97 -20.81 2.76
N ILE A 8 -7.97 -21.12 1.92
CA ILE A 8 -8.06 -22.06 0.81
C ILE A 8 -6.97 -23.12 0.98
N PRO A 9 -7.23 -24.21 1.74
CA PRO A 9 -6.20 -25.19 2.12
C PRO A 9 -5.70 -26.04 0.95
N GLU A 10 -6.47 -26.14 -0.13
CA GLU A 10 -6.10 -26.92 -1.32
C GLU A 10 -6.21 -26.06 -2.57
N ARG A 11 -5.23 -26.16 -3.46
CA ARG A 11 -5.22 -25.44 -4.75
C ARG A 11 -4.75 -26.36 -5.86
N VAL A 12 -5.27 -26.11 -7.06
CA VAL A 12 -4.77 -26.76 -8.28
C VAL A 12 -3.79 -25.79 -8.95
N VAL A 13 -2.55 -26.22 -9.09
CA VAL A 13 -1.50 -25.47 -9.80
C VAL A 13 -0.93 -26.39 -10.89
N ASP A 14 -0.97 -25.94 -12.13
CA ASP A 14 -0.55 -26.69 -13.31
C ASP A 14 -1.17 -28.09 -13.42
N GLY A 15 -2.42 -28.21 -12.95
CA GLY A 15 -3.18 -29.48 -12.97
C GLY A 15 -2.91 -30.41 -11.78
N GLU A 16 -2.03 -30.05 -10.88
CA GLU A 16 -1.73 -30.80 -9.66
C GLU A 16 -2.40 -30.18 -8.43
N LEU A 17 -2.95 -31.03 -7.56
CA LEU A 17 -3.51 -30.61 -6.28
C LEU A 17 -2.38 -30.42 -5.27
N ILE A 18 -2.23 -29.21 -4.77
CA ILE A 18 -1.25 -28.87 -3.74
C ILE A 18 -1.92 -28.51 -2.41
N GLN A 19 -1.29 -28.88 -1.30
CA GLN A 19 -1.68 -28.45 0.03
C GLN A 19 -1.01 -27.10 0.34
N VAL A 20 -1.79 -26.12 0.77
CA VAL A 20 -1.30 -24.79 1.14
C VAL A 20 -0.74 -24.83 2.56
N GLY A 21 0.54 -24.54 2.70
CA GLY A 21 1.27 -24.58 3.98
C GLY A 21 1.57 -23.21 4.57
N THR A 22 1.06 -22.11 3.99
CA THR A 22 1.29 -20.75 4.50
C THR A 22 -0.03 -19.97 4.55
N HIS A 23 -0.10 -18.96 5.40
CA HIS A 23 -1.28 -18.10 5.50
C HIS A 23 -1.54 -17.42 4.15
N ASP A 24 -2.79 -17.41 3.72
CA ASP A 24 -3.24 -16.86 2.45
C ASP A 24 -4.35 -15.80 2.61
N ASN A 25 -4.66 -15.46 3.84
CA ASN A 25 -5.64 -14.43 4.19
C ASN A 25 -5.22 -13.74 5.48
N ALA A 26 -5.22 -12.40 5.48
CA ALA A 26 -4.78 -11.62 6.63
C ALA A 26 -5.46 -10.24 6.72
N HIS A 27 -5.73 -9.84 7.95
CA HIS A 27 -6.15 -8.49 8.33
C HIS A 27 -5.22 -7.99 9.42
N LEU A 28 -4.52 -6.88 9.16
CA LEU A 28 -3.53 -6.31 10.06
C LEU A 28 -4.02 -4.95 10.55
N LEU A 29 -3.81 -4.69 11.83
CA LEU A 29 -3.86 -3.36 12.42
C LEU A 29 -2.46 -2.98 12.86
N LEU A 30 -1.90 -1.93 12.27
CA LEU A 30 -0.60 -1.36 12.59
C LEU A 30 -0.80 -0.10 13.42
N ASP A 31 -0.05 0.03 14.50
CA ASP A 31 -0.03 1.20 15.38
C ASP A 31 1.34 1.89 15.28
N PHE A 32 1.34 3.13 14.81
CA PHE A 32 2.53 3.97 14.67
C PHE A 32 2.71 4.96 15.83
N GLY A 33 1.87 4.83 16.87
CA GLY A 33 1.82 5.78 17.98
C GLY A 33 1.06 7.07 17.62
N ASP A 34 0.78 7.87 18.65
CA ASP A 34 0.12 9.18 18.52
C ASP A 34 -1.20 9.12 17.73
N ALA A 35 -2.01 8.06 17.93
CA ALA A 35 -3.26 7.81 17.23
C ALA A 35 -3.14 7.71 15.69
N ARG A 36 -2.00 7.25 15.19
CA ARG A 36 -1.77 6.97 13.79
C ARG A 36 -1.83 5.47 13.54
N TYR A 37 -2.77 5.02 12.72
CA TYR A 37 -3.03 3.62 12.49
C TYR A 37 -3.08 3.32 11.00
N ALA A 38 -2.75 2.07 10.63
CA ALA A 38 -3.09 1.55 9.32
C ALA A 38 -3.79 0.21 9.43
N VAL A 39 -4.73 -0.03 8.53
CA VAL A 39 -5.38 -1.33 8.34
C VAL A 39 -4.95 -1.88 7.00
N VAL A 40 -4.41 -3.09 7.01
CA VAL A 40 -4.06 -3.80 5.78
C VAL A 40 -4.94 -5.05 5.67
N THR A 41 -5.61 -5.19 4.55
CA THR A 41 -6.40 -6.37 4.22
C THR A 41 -5.83 -7.01 2.98
N THR A 42 -5.48 -8.27 3.05
CA THR A 42 -4.94 -9.03 1.92
C THR A 42 -5.38 -10.48 1.97
N GLY A 43 -5.52 -11.11 0.81
CA GLY A 43 -5.84 -12.54 0.78
C GLY A 43 -6.34 -13.04 -0.55
N PHE A 44 -6.20 -14.34 -0.74
CA PHE A 44 -6.68 -15.05 -1.94
C PHE A 44 -8.20 -15.11 -2.06
N THR A 45 -8.93 -14.79 -0.98
CA THR A 45 -10.40 -14.68 -0.99
C THR A 45 -10.90 -13.35 -1.53
N MET A 46 -10.02 -12.35 -1.69
CA MET A 46 -10.34 -11.02 -2.23
C MET A 46 -10.35 -11.04 -3.77
N GLN A 47 -11.34 -11.69 -4.36
CA GLN A 47 -11.41 -11.83 -5.82
C GLN A 47 -11.86 -10.54 -6.52
N ARG A 48 -12.63 -9.70 -5.85
CA ARG A 48 -13.10 -8.39 -6.34
C ARG A 48 -13.38 -7.45 -5.16
N TYR A 49 -13.01 -6.20 -5.31
CA TYR A 49 -13.34 -5.12 -4.37
C TYR A 49 -13.64 -3.84 -5.15
N LYS A 50 -14.36 -2.91 -4.51
CA LYS A 50 -14.78 -1.63 -5.10
C LYS A 50 -14.22 -0.41 -4.38
N VAL A 51 -13.52 -0.64 -3.27
CA VAL A 51 -12.83 0.40 -2.52
C VAL A 51 -11.46 0.69 -3.15
N PRO A 52 -10.91 1.89 -3.04
CA PRO A 52 -9.55 2.18 -3.44
C PRO A 52 -8.55 1.20 -2.81
N GLY A 53 -7.51 0.83 -3.54
CA GLY A 53 -6.46 -0.05 -3.01
C GLY A 53 -5.68 0.60 -1.87
N ILE A 54 -5.58 1.94 -1.87
CA ILE A 54 -4.96 2.74 -0.81
C ILE A 54 -5.84 3.95 -0.51
N GLU A 55 -6.14 4.15 0.79
CA GLU A 55 -6.83 5.33 1.30
C GLU A 55 -6.03 5.90 2.48
N LEU A 56 -5.90 7.22 2.54
CA LEU A 56 -5.26 7.95 3.61
C LEU A 56 -6.24 8.97 4.19
N TYR A 57 -6.47 8.89 5.49
CA TYR A 57 -7.35 9.80 6.23
C TYR A 57 -6.53 10.68 7.15
N GLY A 58 -6.58 11.98 6.94
CA GLY A 58 -5.87 12.97 7.75
C GLY A 58 -6.81 14.02 8.33
N THR A 59 -6.26 14.85 9.20
CA THR A 59 -7.01 15.95 9.85
C THR A 59 -7.43 17.06 8.90
N GLU A 60 -6.77 17.17 7.75
CA GLU A 60 -7.03 18.22 6.75
C GLU A 60 -7.71 17.70 5.48
N GLY A 61 -7.82 16.38 5.34
CA GLY A 61 -8.45 15.79 4.16
C GLY A 61 -8.26 14.30 4.03
N THR A 62 -8.64 13.79 2.88
CA THR A 62 -8.56 12.36 2.50
C THR A 62 -7.88 12.24 1.14
N ILE A 63 -7.07 11.22 0.96
CA ILE A 63 -6.48 10.85 -0.33
C ILE A 63 -6.89 9.41 -0.64
N GLN A 64 -7.31 9.17 -1.87
CA GLN A 64 -7.67 7.84 -2.35
C GLN A 64 -6.94 7.55 -3.67
N MET A 65 -6.40 6.35 -3.81
CA MET A 65 -5.78 5.92 -5.05
C MET A 65 -6.84 5.67 -6.13
N ILE A 66 -6.58 6.11 -7.35
CA ILE A 66 -7.38 5.80 -8.54
C ILE A 66 -6.71 4.62 -9.27
N GLY A 67 -7.53 3.76 -9.86
CA GLY A 67 -7.08 2.57 -10.57
C GLY A 67 -7.08 1.33 -9.71
N GLU A 68 -6.40 0.30 -10.18
CA GLU A 68 -6.23 -0.96 -9.46
C GLU A 68 -4.92 -0.90 -8.66
N ASP A 69 -4.83 -1.67 -7.56
CA ASP A 69 -3.62 -1.74 -6.71
C ASP A 69 -2.35 -2.16 -7.48
N TRP A 70 -2.50 -2.90 -8.58
CA TRP A 70 -1.43 -3.29 -9.49
C TRP A 70 -1.17 -2.29 -10.63
N GLY A 71 -2.05 -1.32 -10.81
CA GLY A 71 -1.99 -0.33 -11.87
C GLY A 71 -2.59 1.00 -11.41
N PRO A 72 -1.92 1.72 -10.50
CA PRO A 72 -2.38 3.02 -10.07
C PRO A 72 -2.44 3.97 -11.26
N ALA A 73 -3.53 4.74 -11.36
CA ALA A 73 -3.79 5.70 -12.42
C ALA A 73 -3.85 7.15 -11.90
N GLY A 74 -3.36 7.36 -10.69
CA GLY A 74 -3.38 8.63 -10.01
C GLY A 74 -4.05 8.55 -8.64
N TYR A 75 -4.53 9.68 -8.18
CA TYR A 75 -5.23 9.78 -6.90
C TYR A 75 -6.28 10.89 -6.95
N GLU A 76 -7.26 10.78 -6.08
CA GLU A 76 -8.18 11.87 -5.76
C GLU A 76 -7.98 12.33 -4.31
N MET A 77 -8.17 13.62 -4.09
CA MET A 77 -7.92 14.24 -2.80
C MET A 77 -9.08 15.15 -2.42
N TRP A 78 -9.64 14.92 -1.26
CA TRP A 78 -10.52 15.86 -0.56
C TRP A 78 -9.69 16.76 0.35
N GLN A 79 -9.82 18.06 0.22
CA GLN A 79 -9.27 19.02 1.17
C GLN A 79 -10.39 19.76 1.87
N ASN A 80 -10.39 19.78 3.20
CA ASN A 80 -11.41 20.47 3.99
C ASN A 80 -11.49 21.97 3.65
N SER A 81 -10.37 22.59 3.32
CA SER A 81 -10.29 24.00 2.92
C SER A 81 -10.91 24.29 1.56
N ALA A 82 -10.88 23.34 0.64
CA ALA A 82 -11.43 23.46 -0.70
C ALA A 82 -12.90 23.04 -0.77
N GLY A 83 -13.33 22.10 0.10
CA GLY A 83 -14.68 21.59 0.17
C GLY A 83 -15.11 20.81 -1.08
N CYS A 84 -14.16 20.24 -1.82
CA CYS A 84 -14.41 19.44 -3.01
C CYS A 84 -13.32 18.41 -3.25
N TRP A 85 -13.62 17.36 -4.02
CA TRP A 85 -12.65 16.41 -4.52
C TRP A 85 -11.86 17.02 -5.67
N GLN A 86 -10.56 16.77 -5.67
CA GLN A 86 -9.64 17.11 -6.74
C GLN A 86 -9.05 15.83 -7.29
N ILE A 87 -9.09 15.64 -8.60
CA ILE A 87 -8.58 14.45 -9.26
C ILE A 87 -7.22 14.77 -9.89
N PHE A 88 -6.25 13.91 -9.63
CA PHE A 88 -4.89 13.97 -10.15
C PHE A 88 -4.62 12.66 -10.91
N GLU A 89 -4.91 12.68 -12.19
CA GLU A 89 -4.65 11.53 -13.06
C GLU A 89 -3.18 11.46 -13.44
N ASP A 90 -2.62 10.26 -13.33
CA ASP A 90 -1.30 9.94 -13.86
C ASP A 90 -1.44 8.80 -14.87
N PRO A 91 -1.53 9.10 -16.17
CA PRO A 91 -1.64 8.10 -17.22
C PRO A 91 -0.32 7.39 -17.49
N SER A 92 0.73 7.69 -16.73
CA SER A 92 2.02 7.04 -16.90
C SER A 92 1.88 5.52 -16.73
N ARG A 93 2.56 4.78 -17.60
CA ARG A 93 2.62 3.34 -17.45
C ARG A 93 3.51 3.01 -16.25
N TRP A 94 3.06 2.10 -15.45
CA TRP A 94 3.81 1.53 -14.33
C TRP A 94 4.68 0.35 -14.82
N PRO A 95 5.90 0.56 -15.30
CA PRO A 95 6.73 -0.52 -15.80
C PRO A 95 7.40 -1.25 -14.63
N TRP A 96 7.00 -2.49 -14.40
CA TRP A 96 7.56 -3.35 -13.35
C TRP A 96 9.08 -3.51 -13.43
N SER A 97 9.66 -3.33 -14.62
CA SER A 97 11.12 -3.37 -14.85
C SER A 97 11.87 -2.16 -14.32
N ASP A 98 11.19 -1.06 -13.97
CA ASP A 98 11.86 0.17 -13.53
C ASP A 98 12.62 -0.02 -12.22
N GLY A 99 12.14 -0.86 -11.32
CA GLY A 99 12.87 -1.20 -10.10
C GLY A 99 14.24 -1.84 -10.41
N VAL A 100 14.29 -2.77 -11.36
CA VAL A 100 15.55 -3.42 -11.80
C VAL A 100 16.47 -2.41 -12.47
N ARG A 101 15.94 -1.58 -13.37
CA ARG A 101 16.70 -0.51 -14.03
C ARG A 101 17.31 0.45 -13.01
N HIS A 102 16.50 0.89 -12.04
CA HIS A 102 16.96 1.78 -10.97
C HIS A 102 18.12 1.18 -10.16
N ILE A 103 18.07 -0.10 -9.80
CA ILE A 103 19.17 -0.77 -9.09
C ILE A 103 20.45 -0.80 -9.95
N ILE A 104 20.34 -1.07 -11.26
CA ILE A 104 21.50 -1.03 -12.16
C ILE A 104 22.10 0.39 -12.21
N GLU A 105 21.28 1.42 -12.36
CA GLU A 105 21.71 2.83 -12.36
C GLU A 105 22.41 3.19 -11.04
N CYS A 106 21.88 2.75 -9.90
CA CYS A 106 22.50 2.96 -8.60
C CYS A 106 23.90 2.31 -8.50
N ILE A 107 24.07 1.09 -9.02
CA ILE A 107 25.36 0.39 -9.06
C ILE A 107 26.35 1.14 -9.95
N GLU A 108 25.93 1.59 -11.12
CA GLU A 108 26.80 2.28 -12.09
C GLU A 108 27.23 3.67 -11.60
N THR A 109 26.33 4.38 -10.90
CA THR A 109 26.58 5.76 -10.43
C THR A 109 27.11 5.83 -9.00
N GLY A 110 27.06 4.72 -8.24
CA GLY A 110 27.41 4.70 -6.82
C GLY A 110 26.43 5.46 -5.93
N THR A 111 25.17 5.61 -6.38
CA THR A 111 24.09 6.27 -5.63
C THR A 111 23.29 5.27 -4.81
N GLU A 112 22.70 5.74 -3.72
CA GLU A 112 21.81 4.93 -2.89
C GLU A 112 20.45 4.71 -3.60
N PRO A 113 19.86 3.49 -3.53
CA PRO A 113 18.54 3.26 -4.08
C PRO A 113 17.45 4.01 -3.29
N VAL A 114 16.42 4.46 -3.98
CA VAL A 114 15.26 5.13 -3.35
C VAL A 114 14.61 4.23 -2.30
N ILE A 115 14.43 2.95 -2.59
CA ILE A 115 14.01 1.95 -1.62
C ILE A 115 15.25 1.22 -1.12
N THR A 116 15.62 1.51 0.12
CA THR A 116 16.81 0.94 0.74
C THR A 116 16.57 -0.51 1.21
N PRO A 117 17.62 -1.32 1.41
CA PRO A 117 17.50 -2.64 2.02
C PRO A 117 16.83 -2.61 3.40
N GLN A 118 17.05 -1.56 4.19
CA GLN A 118 16.41 -1.38 5.49
C GLN A 118 14.90 -1.21 5.37
N HIS A 119 14.44 -0.47 4.34
CA HIS A 119 13.00 -0.34 4.06
C HIS A 119 12.40 -1.70 3.68
N ALA A 120 13.04 -2.43 2.77
CA ALA A 120 12.59 -3.77 2.37
C ALA A 120 12.55 -4.75 3.55
N TYR A 121 13.58 -4.71 4.42
CA TYR A 121 13.62 -5.52 5.64
C TYR A 121 12.48 -5.17 6.59
N HIS A 122 12.18 -3.88 6.78
CA HIS A 122 11.09 -3.44 7.64
C HIS A 122 9.72 -3.96 7.16
N VAL A 123 9.46 -3.89 5.84
CA VAL A 123 8.24 -4.46 5.26
C VAL A 123 8.18 -5.98 5.47
N LEU A 124 9.28 -6.69 5.27
CA LEU A 124 9.35 -8.12 5.51
C LEU A 124 9.09 -8.47 6.98
N GLU A 125 9.66 -7.71 7.92
CA GLU A 125 9.40 -7.91 9.34
C GLU A 125 7.91 -7.77 9.67
N ILE A 126 7.23 -6.75 9.14
CA ILE A 126 5.77 -6.57 9.31
C ILE A 126 5.03 -7.82 8.82
N MET A 127 5.39 -8.34 7.65
CA MET A 127 4.75 -9.53 7.08
C MET A 127 4.94 -10.77 7.99
N LEU A 128 6.16 -11.03 8.45
CA LEU A 128 6.46 -12.18 9.31
C LEU A 128 5.82 -12.04 10.70
N LYS A 129 5.90 -10.85 11.30
CA LYS A 129 5.28 -10.56 12.59
C LYS A 129 3.75 -10.58 12.54
N SER A 130 3.16 -10.33 11.37
CA SER A 130 1.72 -10.48 11.21
C SER A 130 1.27 -11.94 11.28
N MET A 131 2.07 -12.87 10.76
CA MET A 131 1.80 -14.31 10.89
C MET A 131 1.91 -14.75 12.35
N GLU A 132 3.00 -14.37 13.03
CA GLU A 132 3.20 -14.63 14.47
C GLU A 132 2.04 -14.05 15.31
N SER A 133 1.59 -12.84 15.01
CA SER A 133 0.44 -12.22 15.67
C SER A 133 -0.86 -12.98 15.41
N GLY A 134 -1.08 -13.47 14.19
CA GLY A 134 -2.24 -14.29 13.85
C GLY A 134 -2.27 -15.62 14.59
N GLU A 135 -1.12 -16.27 14.79
CA GLU A 135 -0.98 -17.53 15.50
C GLU A 135 -1.15 -17.36 17.02
N THR A 136 -0.58 -16.29 17.58
CA THR A 136 -0.57 -16.05 19.04
C THR A 136 -1.76 -15.26 19.55
N GLY A 137 -2.46 -14.53 18.67
CA GLY A 137 -3.51 -13.59 19.04
C GLY A 137 -2.99 -12.36 19.81
N GLN A 138 -1.68 -12.08 19.75
CA GLN A 138 -1.03 -10.99 20.47
C GLN A 138 -0.60 -9.86 19.53
N ALA A 139 -0.55 -8.64 20.06
CA ALA A 139 0.15 -7.54 19.38
C ALA A 139 1.67 -7.78 19.50
N ILE A 140 2.35 -7.77 18.36
CA ILE A 140 3.79 -8.03 18.27
C ILE A 140 4.50 -6.73 17.91
N PRO A 141 5.55 -6.32 18.65
CA PRO A 141 6.31 -5.12 18.31
C PRO A 141 7.13 -5.33 17.04
N ILE A 142 7.24 -4.26 16.24
CA ILE A 142 8.17 -4.17 15.12
C ILE A 142 9.43 -3.47 15.62
N GLU A 143 10.58 -4.06 15.38
CA GLU A 143 11.86 -3.60 15.93
C GLU A 143 12.68 -2.80 14.91
N SER A 144 12.54 -3.11 13.62
CA SER A 144 13.28 -2.43 12.57
C SER A 144 12.75 -1.03 12.31
N THR A 145 13.61 -0.18 11.80
CA THR A 145 13.29 1.17 11.35
C THR A 145 13.99 1.45 10.03
N PHE A 146 13.52 2.45 9.30
CA PHE A 146 14.15 2.91 8.07
C PHE A 146 13.95 4.43 7.90
N SER A 147 14.81 5.05 7.11
CA SER A 147 14.59 6.43 6.69
C SER A 147 13.57 6.47 5.56
N PRO A 148 12.51 7.30 5.66
CA PRO A 148 11.53 7.40 4.58
C PRO A 148 12.19 7.75 3.24
N PRO A 149 11.76 7.16 2.13
CA PRO A 149 12.29 7.48 0.81
C PRO A 149 12.04 8.95 0.48
N ARG A 150 13.01 9.59 -0.18
CA ARG A 150 12.89 10.96 -0.66
C ARG A 150 12.64 10.93 -2.17
N PHE A 151 11.57 11.56 -2.61
CA PHE A 151 11.26 11.74 -4.02
C PHE A 151 11.59 13.17 -4.42
N GLU A 152 12.58 13.36 -5.28
CA GLU A 152 12.88 14.67 -5.85
C GLU A 152 11.74 15.06 -6.81
N GLY A 153 11.22 16.28 -6.66
CA GLY A 153 10.14 16.79 -7.53
C GLY A 153 8.70 16.54 -7.06
N ALA A 154 8.48 15.94 -5.89
CA ALA A 154 7.14 15.72 -5.32
C ALA A 154 6.38 17.00 -4.91
N SER A 155 6.94 18.19 -5.17
CA SER A 155 6.34 19.47 -4.75
C SER A 155 5.52 20.21 -5.81
N THR A 156 5.36 19.66 -7.01
CA THR A 156 4.52 20.28 -8.04
C THR A 156 3.30 19.41 -8.30
N LEU A 157 2.14 19.92 -7.92
CA LEU A 157 0.85 19.41 -8.42
C LEU A 157 0.95 19.35 -9.95
N GLY A 158 0.94 18.12 -10.51
CA GLY A 158 1.07 17.91 -11.95
C GLY A 158 -0.01 18.64 -12.76
N PRO A 159 0.25 18.96 -14.03
CA PRO A 159 -0.78 19.51 -14.91
C PRO A 159 -1.82 18.42 -15.17
N GLY A 160 -3.02 18.56 -14.65
CA GLY A 160 -4.11 17.58 -14.83
C GLY A 160 -5.12 17.50 -13.68
N ALA A 161 -5.01 18.38 -12.69
CA ALA A 161 -6.00 18.41 -11.62
C ALA A 161 -7.36 18.89 -12.14
N HIS A 162 -8.38 18.04 -12.01
CA HIS A 162 -9.77 18.39 -12.31
C HIS A 162 -10.55 18.52 -11.00
N LEU A 163 -11.31 19.63 -10.86
CA LEU A 163 -12.20 19.81 -9.72
C LEU A 163 -13.49 19.03 -9.97
N VAL A 164 -13.84 18.12 -9.08
CA VAL A 164 -15.11 17.41 -9.08
C VAL A 164 -15.94 17.94 -7.91
N HIS A 165 -17.07 18.57 -8.23
CA HIS A 165 -18.01 19.02 -7.21
C HIS A 165 -18.79 17.81 -6.68
N ASP A 166 -18.69 17.53 -5.38
CA ASP A 166 -19.53 16.54 -4.72
C ASP A 166 -20.92 17.15 -4.47
N PRO A 167 -21.99 16.70 -5.18
CA PRO A 167 -23.33 17.21 -4.98
C PRO A 167 -23.96 16.85 -3.63
N GLY A 168 -23.29 16.00 -2.82
CA GLY A 168 -23.75 15.57 -1.48
C GLY A 168 -23.21 16.43 -0.33
N ALA A 169 -22.28 17.34 -0.56
CA ALA A 169 -21.64 18.14 0.49
C ALA A 169 -22.44 19.41 0.92
N ALA A 170 -23.67 19.59 0.43
CA ALA A 170 -24.53 20.71 0.77
C ALA A 170 -25.66 20.27 1.72
N THR A 171 -25.34 20.10 3.02
CA THR A 171 -26.31 20.21 4.12
C THR A 171 -25.63 20.72 5.38
#